data_2851580d63e307072061cd9d7c0e9076
#
_entry.id   2851580d63e307072061cd9d7c0e9076
#
_cell.length_a   1.000
_cell.length_b   1.000
_cell.length_c   1.000
_cell.angle_alpha   90.00
_cell.angle_beta   90.00
_cell.angle_gamma   90.00
#
_symmetry.space_group_name_H-M   'P 1'
#
loop_
_entity.id
_entity.type
_entity.pdbx_description
1 polymer ?
#
loop_
_entity_poly.entity_id
_entity_poly.type
_entity_poly.pdbx_seq_one_letter_code
_entity_poly.pdbx_strand_id
1 'polypeptide(L)'
;LSSAASDVYKRQTDNTLIIDAYNANPTSMMAALQNFRNMAVPHKMLLLGDMRELGAESNIEHQKIVNYIKDSNFEQVWLVGEQFAATQHNFKTYANVQEVIKELETQKPKGYTILIKGSNGIKLSSTVEHL
;
A
#
# COMPACT_ATOMS: atom_id res chain seq x y z
N LEU A 1 5.24 -1.44 -20.63
CA LEU A 1 5.28 -1.45 -20.06
C LEU A 1 5.58 -1.36 -18.83
N SER A 2 5.73 -0.91 -18.59
CA SER A 2 6.02 -0.83 -17.36
C SER A 2 5.32 -1.69 -16.47
N SER A 3 4.48 -2.25 -16.90
CA SER A 3 3.79 -3.23 -16.17
C SER A 3 4.72 -4.24 -15.61
N ALA A 4 5.92 -4.25 -16.06
CA ALA A 4 6.91 -5.15 -15.52
C ALA A 4 7.10 -4.97 -14.03
N ALA A 5 6.65 -3.84 -13.49
CA ALA A 5 6.80 -3.58 -12.07
C ALA A 5 5.74 -4.22 -11.21
N SER A 6 4.66 -4.76 -11.79
CA SER A 6 3.56 -5.31 -11.00
C SER A 6 3.43 -6.81 -11.20
N ASP A 7 3.37 -7.53 -10.08
CA ASP A 7 3.12 -8.96 -10.08
C ASP A 7 1.77 -9.22 -9.40
N VAL A 8 1.03 -10.19 -9.91
CA VAL A 8 -0.28 -10.53 -9.37
C VAL A 8 -0.26 -11.97 -8.85
N TYR A 9 -0.69 -12.16 -7.61
CA TYR A 9 -0.73 -13.48 -6.98
C TYR A 9 -2.07 -13.73 -6.33
N LYS A 10 -2.59 -14.95 -6.47
CA LYS A 10 -3.78 -15.40 -5.76
C LYS A 10 -3.33 -16.25 -4.58
N ARG A 11 -3.82 -15.92 -3.38
CA ARG A 11 -3.44 -16.62 -2.16
C ARG A 11 -4.54 -17.57 -1.67
N GLN A 12 -4.20 -18.47 -0.77
CA GLN A 12 -5.15 -19.41 -0.19
C GLN A 12 -6.23 -18.73 0.66
N THR A 13 -5.96 -17.51 1.10
CA THR A 13 -6.91 -16.67 1.84
C THR A 13 -7.95 -16.03 0.92
N ASP A 14 -7.91 -16.35 -0.37
CA ASP A 14 -8.68 -15.67 -1.41
C ASP A 14 -8.29 -14.21 -1.60
N ASN A 15 -7.19 -13.78 -1.03
CA ASN A 15 -6.63 -12.47 -1.35
C ASN A 15 -5.92 -12.55 -2.71
N THR A 16 -6.17 -11.55 -3.54
CA THR A 16 -5.41 -11.36 -4.77
C THR A 16 -4.46 -10.20 -4.52
N LEU A 17 -3.16 -10.46 -4.65
CA LEU A 17 -2.15 -9.46 -4.34
C LEU A 17 -1.61 -8.86 -5.62
N ILE A 18 -1.61 -7.52 -5.69
CA ILE A 18 -0.97 -6.77 -6.77
C ILE A 18 0.26 -6.14 -6.15
N ILE A 19 1.43 -6.70 -6.46
CA ILE A 19 2.68 -6.28 -5.82
C ILE A 19 3.43 -5.37 -6.77
N ASP A 20 3.55 -4.11 -6.38
CA ASP A 20 4.26 -3.09 -7.12
C ASP A 20 5.25 -2.44 -6.16
N ALA A 21 6.17 -3.26 -5.66
CA ALA A 21 7.08 -2.86 -4.58
C ALA A 21 8.50 -2.57 -5.05
N TYR A 22 8.71 -2.45 -6.35
CA TYR A 22 10.04 -2.22 -6.87
C TYR A 22 10.54 -0.83 -6.54
N ASN A 23 9.72 0.18 -6.76
CA ASN A 23 10.07 1.55 -6.46
C ASN A 23 8.80 2.37 -6.28
N ALA A 24 8.81 3.28 -5.32
CA ALA A 24 7.66 4.12 -5.05
C ALA A 24 8.09 5.57 -5.00
N ASN A 25 7.56 6.38 -5.90
CA ASN A 25 7.72 7.82 -5.89
C ASN A 25 6.33 8.43 -6.08
N PRO A 26 6.19 9.76 -5.92
CA PRO A 26 4.85 10.37 -5.98
C PRO A 26 4.10 10.07 -7.28
N THR A 27 4.79 10.11 -8.41
CA THR A 27 4.15 9.87 -9.70
C THR A 27 3.70 8.41 -9.84
N SER A 28 4.58 7.45 -9.52
CA SER A 28 4.23 6.05 -9.67
C SER A 28 3.19 5.61 -8.65
N MET A 29 3.23 6.17 -7.45
CA MET A 29 2.26 5.88 -6.41
C MET A 29 0.86 6.35 -6.85
N MET A 30 0.76 7.59 -7.33
CA MET A 30 -0.53 8.13 -7.77
C MET A 30 -1.07 7.34 -8.95
N ALA A 31 -0.21 6.99 -9.92
CA ALA A 31 -0.63 6.21 -11.07
C ALA A 31 -1.17 4.83 -10.66
N ALA A 32 -0.49 4.16 -9.72
CA ALA A 32 -0.93 2.86 -9.25
C ALA A 32 -2.28 2.96 -8.52
N LEU A 33 -2.46 4.00 -7.72
CA LEU A 33 -3.73 4.19 -7.01
C LEU A 33 -4.88 4.48 -7.96
N GLN A 34 -4.64 5.31 -8.97
CA GLN A 34 -5.67 5.61 -9.96
C GLN A 34 -6.07 4.36 -10.74
N ASN A 35 -5.09 3.57 -11.16
CA ASN A 35 -5.37 2.33 -11.86
C ASN A 35 -6.16 1.36 -10.98
N PHE A 36 -5.74 1.22 -9.73
CA PHE A 36 -6.39 0.30 -8.79
C PHE A 36 -7.82 0.75 -8.48
N ARG A 37 -8.01 2.06 -8.30
CA ARG A 37 -9.34 2.60 -8.04
C ARG A 37 -10.31 2.26 -9.16
N ASN A 38 -9.81 2.23 -10.41
CA ASN A 38 -10.64 1.99 -11.58
C ASN A 38 -10.81 0.51 -11.93
N MET A 39 -10.15 -0.39 -11.22
CA MET A 39 -10.32 -1.81 -11.48
C MET A 39 -11.71 -2.28 -11.07
N ALA A 40 -12.30 -3.16 -11.88
CA ALA A 40 -13.64 -3.70 -11.63
C ALA A 40 -13.54 -4.94 -10.74
N VAL A 41 -13.09 -4.77 -9.51
CA VAL A 41 -12.99 -5.84 -8.52
C VAL A 41 -13.64 -5.37 -7.22
N PRO A 42 -14.25 -6.30 -6.46
CA PRO A 42 -14.81 -5.95 -5.15
C PRO A 42 -13.71 -5.95 -4.08
N HIS A 43 -14.01 -5.38 -2.93
CA HIS A 43 -13.17 -5.48 -1.72
C HIS A 43 -11.72 -5.11 -1.96
N LYS A 44 -11.49 -3.81 -2.20
CA LYS A 44 -10.14 -3.28 -2.42
C LYS A 44 -9.48 -2.89 -1.12
N MET A 45 -8.22 -3.29 -0.95
CA MET A 45 -7.41 -2.94 0.20
C MET A 45 -6.07 -2.37 -0.28
N LEU A 46 -5.57 -1.39 0.47
CA LEU A 46 -4.25 -0.81 0.23
C LEU A 46 -3.30 -1.20 1.35
N LEU A 47 -2.09 -1.59 0.97
CA LEU A 47 -0.97 -1.76 1.89
C LEU A 47 0.17 -0.93 1.30
N LEU A 48 0.34 0.28 1.80
CA LEU A 48 1.27 1.24 1.23
C LEU A 48 2.38 1.58 2.21
N GLY A 49 3.59 1.68 1.70
CA GLY A 49 4.74 2.06 2.50
C GLY A 49 5.30 3.41 2.06
N ASP A 50 6.10 3.99 2.93
CA ASP A 50 6.71 5.29 2.69
C ASP A 50 7.41 5.37 1.35
N MET A 51 7.36 6.54 0.75
CA MET A 51 8.21 6.92 -0.37
C MET A 51 9.46 7.57 0.20
N ARG A 52 10.62 7.20 -0.34
CA ARG A 52 11.90 7.66 0.21
C ARG A 52 12.53 8.74 -0.65
N GLU A 53 13.50 9.42 -0.07
CA GLU A 53 14.35 10.39 -0.77
C GLU A 53 13.60 11.60 -1.32
N LEU A 54 12.53 12.00 -0.64
CA LEU A 54 11.77 13.18 -1.04
C LEU A 54 12.21 14.45 -0.32
N GLY A 55 13.07 14.33 0.69
CA GLY A 55 13.58 15.49 1.41
C GLY A 55 12.48 16.32 2.02
N ALA A 56 12.56 17.63 1.83
CA ALA A 56 11.59 18.56 2.40
C ALA A 56 10.20 18.42 1.82
N GLU A 57 10.06 17.77 0.64
CA GLU A 57 8.76 17.59 0.01
C GLU A 57 8.01 16.37 0.54
N SER A 58 8.65 15.57 1.40
CA SER A 58 8.09 14.29 1.81
C SER A 58 6.69 14.42 2.43
N ASN A 59 6.50 15.33 3.37
CA ASN A 59 5.20 15.45 4.04
C ASN A 59 4.12 15.89 3.05
N ILE A 60 4.44 16.83 2.18
CA ILE A 60 3.47 17.32 1.19
C ILE A 60 3.06 16.19 0.25
N GLU A 61 4.04 15.43 -0.24
CA GLU A 61 3.75 14.37 -1.21
C GLU A 61 2.98 13.22 -0.56
N HIS A 62 3.35 12.83 0.65
CA HIS A 62 2.61 11.80 1.37
C HIS A 62 1.18 12.26 1.68
N GLN A 63 1.00 13.54 2.04
CA GLN A 63 -0.33 14.06 2.32
C GLN A 63 -1.20 14.08 1.07
N LYS A 64 -0.63 14.37 -0.12
CA LYS A 64 -1.37 14.31 -1.37
C LYS A 64 -1.90 12.90 -1.64
N ILE A 65 -1.08 11.89 -1.39
CA ILE A 65 -1.50 10.50 -1.55
C ILE A 65 -2.63 10.17 -0.58
N VAL A 66 -2.48 10.57 0.68
CA VAL A 66 -3.49 10.32 1.71
C VAL A 66 -4.81 11.01 1.34
N ASN A 67 -4.74 12.25 0.84
CA ASN A 67 -5.94 12.98 0.44
C ASN A 67 -6.67 12.27 -0.70
N TYR A 68 -5.91 11.75 -1.66
CA TYR A 68 -6.51 10.99 -2.76
C TYR A 68 -7.22 9.73 -2.22
N ILE A 69 -6.59 9.04 -1.28
CA ILE A 69 -7.16 7.83 -0.67
C ILE A 69 -8.45 8.17 0.09
N LYS A 70 -8.46 9.30 0.81
CA LYS A 70 -9.67 9.73 1.53
C LYS A 70 -10.85 9.95 0.61
N ASP A 71 -10.60 10.40 -0.62
CA ASP A 71 -11.66 10.66 -1.60
C ASP A 71 -12.00 9.42 -2.41
N SER A 72 -11.43 8.29 -2.06
CA SER A 72 -11.65 7.02 -2.75
C SER A 72 -12.39 6.07 -1.79
N ASN A 73 -12.89 4.96 -2.33
CA ASN A 73 -13.69 4.02 -1.54
C ASN A 73 -12.97 2.71 -1.30
N PHE A 74 -11.71 2.78 -0.85
CA PHE A 74 -10.98 1.58 -0.49
C PHE A 74 -11.49 1.09 0.87
N GLU A 75 -11.82 -0.20 0.96
CA GLU A 75 -12.40 -0.75 2.18
C GLU A 75 -11.42 -0.80 3.34
N GLN A 76 -10.17 -1.12 3.07
CA GLN A 76 -9.13 -1.14 4.08
C GLN A 76 -7.90 -0.41 3.57
N VAL A 77 -7.29 0.37 4.44
CA VAL A 77 -6.07 1.11 4.12
C VAL A 77 -5.09 0.94 5.28
N TRP A 78 -3.95 0.34 4.99
CA TRP A 78 -2.87 0.14 5.96
C TRP A 78 -1.65 0.90 5.44
N LEU A 79 -1.16 1.83 6.24
CA LEU A 79 -0.02 2.68 5.87
C LEU A 79 1.18 2.32 6.75
N VAL A 80 2.35 2.21 6.14
CA VAL A 80 3.54 1.72 6.83
C VAL A 80 4.67 2.73 6.71
N GLY A 81 5.19 3.18 7.85
CA GLY A 81 6.35 4.05 7.93
C GLY A 81 6.05 5.40 8.57
N GLU A 82 7.14 6.09 8.93
CA GLU A 82 7.05 7.37 9.64
C GLU A 82 6.49 8.49 8.78
N GLN A 83 6.74 8.45 7.49
CA GLN A 83 6.33 9.53 6.61
C GLN A 83 4.81 9.56 6.47
N PHE A 84 4.19 8.40 6.24
CA PHE A 84 2.73 8.33 6.24
C PHE A 84 2.16 8.61 7.61
N ALA A 85 2.81 8.17 8.67
CA ALA A 85 2.33 8.41 10.03
C ALA A 85 2.30 9.90 10.37
N ALA A 86 3.14 10.71 9.73
CA ALA A 86 3.18 12.15 9.96
C ALA A 86 2.11 12.92 9.20
N THR A 87 1.31 12.25 8.36
CA THR A 87 0.22 12.90 7.63
C THR A 87 -1.07 12.87 8.46
N GLN A 88 -2.07 13.64 8.02
CA GLN A 88 -3.34 13.74 8.75
C GLN A 88 -4.37 12.80 8.14
N HIS A 89 -4.76 11.77 8.91
CA HIS A 89 -5.74 10.78 8.48
C HIS A 89 -6.15 9.91 9.67
N ASN A 90 -7.14 9.06 9.44
CA ASN A 90 -7.63 8.09 10.43
C ASN A 90 -7.40 6.64 10.00
N PHE A 91 -6.52 6.41 9.03
CA PHE A 91 -6.22 5.05 8.56
C PHE A 91 -5.28 4.35 9.55
N LYS A 92 -5.24 3.01 9.50
CA LYS A 92 -4.31 2.25 10.32
C LYS A 92 -2.88 2.51 9.87
N THR A 93 -1.99 2.78 10.82
CA THR A 93 -0.58 2.99 10.54
C THR A 93 0.28 2.02 11.33
N TYR A 94 1.38 1.61 10.72
CA TYR A 94 2.35 0.71 11.32
C TYR A 94 3.73 1.33 11.14
N ALA A 95 4.56 1.22 12.16
CA ALA A 95 5.89 1.85 12.10
C ALA A 95 6.78 1.16 11.06
N ASN A 96 6.62 -0.14 10.87
CA ASN A 96 7.45 -0.92 9.98
C ASN A 96 6.73 -2.20 9.56
N VAL A 97 7.38 -2.97 8.67
CA VAL A 97 6.77 -4.18 8.15
C VAL A 97 6.60 -5.27 9.22
N GLN A 98 7.44 -5.27 10.23
CA GLN A 98 7.33 -6.25 11.30
C GLN A 98 6.02 -6.09 12.06
N GLU A 99 5.59 -4.84 12.27
CA GLU A 99 4.29 -4.59 12.91
C GLU A 99 3.13 -5.06 12.05
N VAL A 100 3.25 -4.91 10.72
CA VAL A 100 2.24 -5.41 9.80
C VAL A 100 2.12 -6.93 9.90
N ILE A 101 3.25 -7.62 9.88
CA ILE A 101 3.26 -9.07 9.97
C ILE A 101 2.64 -9.54 11.28
N LYS A 102 2.94 -8.84 12.38
CA LYS A 102 2.35 -9.15 13.68
C LYS A 102 0.83 -9.00 13.65
N GLU A 103 0.35 -7.93 13.03
CA GLU A 103 -1.09 -7.72 12.88
C GLU A 103 -1.72 -8.83 12.04
N LEU A 104 -1.05 -9.26 10.98
CA LEU A 104 -1.56 -10.32 10.10
C LEU A 104 -1.67 -11.67 10.82
N GLU A 105 -0.90 -11.87 11.88
CA GLU A 105 -1.00 -13.08 12.69
C GLU A 105 -2.28 -13.12 13.52
N THR A 106 -2.84 -11.95 13.84
CA THR A 106 -4.05 -11.86 14.65
C THR A 106 -5.30 -11.54 13.83
N GLN A 107 -5.16 -10.69 12.79
CA GLN A 107 -6.28 -10.24 11.99
C GLN A 107 -5.90 -10.23 10.51
N LYS A 108 -5.92 -11.38 9.88
CA LYS A 108 -5.58 -11.48 8.47
C LYS A 108 -6.80 -11.13 7.62
N PRO A 109 -6.69 -10.18 6.68
CA PRO A 109 -7.77 -9.92 5.74
C PRO A 109 -7.99 -11.13 4.84
N LYS A 110 -9.21 -11.32 4.37
CA LYS A 110 -9.55 -12.43 3.48
C LYS A 110 -10.51 -11.96 2.41
N GLY A 111 -10.28 -12.40 1.19
CA GLY A 111 -11.18 -12.08 0.09
C GLY A 111 -10.97 -10.70 -0.51
N TYR A 112 -9.83 -10.08 -0.26
CA TYR A 112 -9.52 -8.75 -0.77
C TYR A 112 -8.63 -8.81 -1.99
N THR A 113 -8.76 -7.79 -2.85
CA THR A 113 -7.71 -7.48 -3.82
C THR A 113 -6.86 -6.39 -3.17
N ILE A 114 -5.57 -6.64 -3.00
CA ILE A 114 -4.69 -5.79 -2.20
C ILE A 114 -3.58 -5.23 -3.07
N LEU A 115 -3.50 -3.90 -3.16
CA LEU A 115 -2.37 -3.24 -3.81
C LEU A 115 -1.28 -3.02 -2.77
N ILE A 116 -0.09 -3.57 -3.03
CA ILE A 116 1.06 -3.47 -2.15
C ILE A 116 2.12 -2.63 -2.84
N LYS A 117 2.39 -1.44 -2.31
CA LYS A 117 3.34 -0.53 -2.93
C LYS A 117 4.03 0.34 -1.88
N GLY A 118 5.33 0.45 -1.98
CA GLY A 118 6.14 1.29 -1.09
C GLY A 118 7.57 1.28 -1.59
N SER A 119 8.42 2.09 -0.99
CA SER A 119 9.82 2.09 -1.39
C SER A 119 10.45 0.75 -1.00
N ASN A 120 11.48 0.36 -1.74
CA ASN A 120 12.14 -0.92 -1.52
C ASN A 120 12.66 -1.07 -0.08
N GLY A 121 13.08 0.03 0.54
CA GLY A 121 13.59 -0.02 1.91
C GLY A 121 12.57 -0.38 2.96
N ILE A 122 11.27 -0.23 2.69
CA ILE A 122 10.21 -0.63 3.61
C ILE A 122 10.01 -2.15 3.59
N LYS A 123 10.38 -2.81 2.49
CA LYS A 123 10.34 -4.27 2.36
C LYS A 123 8.95 -4.88 2.51
N LEU A 124 7.96 -4.23 1.91
CA LEU A 124 6.58 -4.73 1.96
C LEU A 124 6.42 -6.10 1.32
N SER A 125 7.32 -6.49 0.42
CA SER A 125 7.25 -7.81 -0.19
C SER A 125 7.34 -8.92 0.83
N SER A 126 7.92 -8.67 2.00
CA SER A 126 8.00 -9.70 3.05
C SER A 126 6.63 -10.00 3.69
N THR A 127 5.60 -9.20 3.42
CA THR A 127 4.24 -9.47 3.92
C THR A 127 3.51 -10.50 3.07
N VAL A 128 3.96 -10.74 1.84
CA VAL A 128 3.23 -11.53 0.85
C VAL A 128 2.88 -12.92 1.36
N GLU A 129 3.82 -13.59 1.98
CA GLU A 129 3.59 -14.96 2.46
C GLU A 129 2.65 -15.00 3.67
N HIS A 130 2.36 -13.85 4.27
CA HIS A 130 1.45 -13.76 5.41
C HIS A 130 0.03 -13.36 4.98
N LEU A 131 -0.17 -13.09 3.72
CA LEU A 131 -1.46 -12.70 3.16
C LEU A 131 -2.04 -13.83 2.31
#